data_55504c51a842082f85060fa13d5329bb
#
_entry.id   55504c51a842082f85060fa13d5329bb
#
_cell.length_a   1.000
_cell.length_b   1.000
_cell.length_c   1.000
_cell.angle_alpha   90.00
_cell.angle_beta   90.00
_cell.angle_gamma   90.00
#
_symmetry.space_group_name_H-M   'P 1'
#
loop_
_entity.id
_entity.type
_entity.pdbx_description
1 polymer ?
#
loop_
_entity_poly.entity_id
_entity_poly.type
_entity_poly.pdbx_seq_one_letter_code
_entity_poly.pdbx_strand_id
1 'polypeptide(L)'
;KFDEKIKKSLYKIIFKSNDWIEYDRGIYRHNTDLIKKLVKENPDLENEIKLVLQKDWVKMHTIKSGTVEFLKELKKQGFKIYILSNLSEDTYKFVSQFNFFNFVDGGIYSYELHICKPDKEIYKKLLEKYNLEAKETIFIDDIFDNIKSANELGINAIQFTTLDEVRQKVNLLI
;
A
#
# COMPACT_ATOMS: atom_id res chain seq x y z
N LYS A 1 6.79 24.50 -10.69
CA LYS A 1 7.67 23.37 -10.29
C LYS A 1 8.40 23.79 -9.03
N PHE A 2 8.38 22.96 -7.98
CA PHE A 2 9.18 23.21 -6.79
C PHE A 2 10.66 22.92 -7.05
N ASP A 3 11.54 23.64 -6.35
CA ASP A 3 12.96 23.29 -6.31
C ASP A 3 13.19 21.97 -5.55
N GLU A 4 14.38 21.39 -5.68
CA GLU A 4 14.68 20.08 -5.09
C GLU A 4 14.69 20.09 -3.54
N LYS A 5 15.00 21.23 -2.91
CA LYS A 5 14.97 21.38 -1.45
C LYS A 5 13.54 21.35 -0.94
N ILE A 6 12.64 22.08 -1.58
CA ILE A 6 11.20 22.09 -1.26
C ILE A 6 10.60 20.70 -1.48
N LYS A 7 10.90 20.03 -2.59
CA LYS A 7 10.43 18.66 -2.84
C LYS A 7 10.84 17.68 -1.75
N LYS A 8 12.11 17.70 -1.33
CA LYS A 8 12.60 16.84 -0.24
C LYS A 8 11.89 17.15 1.08
N SER A 9 11.68 18.43 1.39
CA SER A 9 10.95 18.83 2.58
C SER A 9 9.50 18.36 2.56
N LEU A 10 8.77 18.58 1.47
CA LEU A 10 7.39 18.12 1.30
C LEU A 10 7.28 16.60 1.38
N TYR A 11 8.20 15.86 0.74
CA TYR A 11 8.22 14.40 0.84
C TYR A 11 8.34 13.93 2.29
N LYS A 12 9.23 14.55 3.08
CA LYS A 12 9.42 14.22 4.48
C LYS A 12 8.20 14.60 5.33
N ILE A 13 7.70 15.82 5.15
CA ILE A 13 6.58 16.38 5.93
C ILE A 13 5.28 15.63 5.63
N ILE A 14 5.02 15.27 4.39
CA ILE A 14 3.78 14.61 4.00
C ILE A 14 3.93 13.09 4.16
N PHE A 15 4.73 12.45 3.31
CA PHE A 15 4.73 11.00 3.13
C PHE A 15 5.56 10.20 4.16
N LYS A 16 6.37 10.89 4.99
CA LYS A 16 7.16 10.27 6.06
C LYS A 16 6.73 10.72 7.45
N SER A 17 5.58 11.38 7.57
CA SER A 17 5.01 11.82 8.83
C SER A 17 4.18 10.73 9.50
N ASN A 18 4.00 10.85 10.82
CA ASN A 18 3.01 10.05 11.53
C ASN A 18 1.58 10.36 11.08
N ASP A 19 1.31 11.61 10.66
CA ASP A 19 0.01 12.01 10.16
C ASP A 19 -0.37 11.29 8.86
N TRP A 20 0.62 10.96 8.00
CA TRP A 20 0.37 10.10 6.85
C TRP A 20 -0.03 8.69 7.26
N ILE A 21 0.64 8.14 8.28
CA ILE A 21 0.29 6.81 8.82
C ILE A 21 -1.13 6.84 9.41
N GLU A 22 -1.50 7.91 10.11
CA GLU A 22 -2.86 8.07 10.65
C GLU A 22 -3.91 8.23 9.54
N TYR A 23 -3.54 8.84 8.42
CA TYR A 23 -4.38 8.92 7.23
C TYR A 23 -4.55 7.54 6.57
N ASP A 24 -3.49 6.77 6.42
CA ASP A 24 -3.56 5.39 5.93
C ASP A 24 -4.33 4.46 6.90
N ARG A 25 -4.32 4.76 8.20
CA ARG A 25 -5.16 4.08 9.19
C ARG A 25 -6.63 4.48 9.16
N GLY A 26 -7.02 5.49 8.36
CA GLY A 26 -8.39 5.99 8.32
C GLY A 26 -8.80 6.84 9.54
N ILE A 27 -7.85 7.28 10.36
CA ILE A 27 -8.12 8.23 11.46
C ILE A 27 -8.50 9.60 10.86
N TYR A 28 -7.79 10.03 9.83
CA TYR A 28 -8.23 11.12 8.96
C TYR A 28 -9.04 10.53 7.81
N ARG A 29 -10.34 10.79 7.79
CA ARG A 29 -11.25 10.21 6.77
C ARG A 29 -10.97 10.75 5.37
N HIS A 30 -10.56 12.01 5.27
CA HIS A 30 -10.31 12.70 4.01
C HIS A 30 -8.97 13.41 4.03
N ASN A 31 -8.37 13.57 2.85
CA ASN A 31 -7.14 14.32 2.70
C ASN A 31 -7.24 15.76 3.23
N THR A 32 -8.44 16.34 3.29
CA THR A 32 -8.66 17.67 3.87
C THR A 32 -8.31 17.74 5.37
N ASP A 33 -8.50 16.67 6.12
CA ASP A 33 -8.16 16.61 7.54
C ASP A 33 -6.65 16.50 7.73
N LEU A 34 -5.99 15.67 6.91
CA LEU A 34 -4.54 15.60 6.82
C LEU A 34 -3.94 16.96 6.45
N ILE A 35 -4.47 17.63 5.42
CA ILE A 35 -4.01 18.97 4.99
C ILE A 35 -4.08 19.96 6.15
N LYS A 36 -5.22 20.04 6.85
CA LYS A 36 -5.39 20.96 8.00
C LYS A 36 -4.34 20.73 9.07
N LYS A 37 -4.04 19.46 9.37
CA LYS A 37 -3.04 19.08 10.36
C LYS A 37 -1.63 19.47 9.92
N LEU A 38 -1.23 19.09 8.72
CA LEU A 38 0.10 19.39 8.16
C LEU A 38 0.35 20.90 8.02
N VAL A 39 -0.64 21.65 7.56
CA VAL A 39 -0.54 23.12 7.44
C VAL A 39 -0.41 23.79 8.81
N LYS A 40 -1.15 23.32 9.81
CA LYS A 40 -1.02 23.85 11.19
C LYS A 40 0.40 23.69 11.74
N GLU A 41 1.08 22.60 11.40
CA GLU A 41 2.44 22.32 11.86
C GLU A 41 3.52 22.97 10.97
N ASN A 42 3.19 23.30 9.72
CA ASN A 42 4.10 23.85 8.72
C ASN A 42 3.47 25.04 7.97
N PRO A 43 3.15 26.15 8.66
CA PRO A 43 2.41 27.26 8.06
C PRO A 43 3.14 27.93 6.89
N ASP A 44 4.47 27.92 6.90
CA ASP A 44 5.29 28.49 5.81
C ASP A 44 5.23 27.69 4.51
N LEU A 45 4.69 26.46 4.54
CA LEU A 45 4.53 25.57 3.38
C LEU A 45 3.06 25.28 3.05
N GLU A 46 2.13 26.12 3.54
CA GLU A 46 0.69 25.91 3.37
C GLU A 46 0.29 25.72 1.90
N ASN A 47 0.75 26.59 1.01
CA ASN A 47 0.40 26.54 -0.41
C ASN A 47 0.94 25.29 -1.09
N GLU A 48 2.16 24.90 -0.76
CA GLU A 48 2.83 23.73 -1.32
C GLU A 48 2.16 22.44 -0.85
N ILE A 49 1.84 22.32 0.44
CA ILE A 49 1.12 21.18 1.00
C ILE A 49 -0.26 21.03 0.34
N LYS A 50 -1.02 22.12 0.24
CA LYS A 50 -2.32 22.14 -0.44
C LYS A 50 -2.22 21.76 -1.92
N LEU A 51 -1.17 22.22 -2.61
CA LEU A 51 -0.98 21.91 -4.03
C LEU A 51 -0.64 20.43 -4.25
N VAL A 52 0.18 19.81 -3.37
CA VAL A 52 0.52 18.39 -3.45
C VAL A 52 -0.68 17.51 -3.13
N LEU A 53 -1.44 17.85 -2.08
CA LEU A 53 -2.58 17.08 -1.58
C LEU A 53 -3.94 17.61 -2.10
N GLN A 54 -3.96 18.27 -3.25
CA GLN A 54 -5.20 18.70 -3.89
C GLN A 54 -6.12 17.50 -4.20
N LYS A 55 -7.38 17.76 -4.53
CA LYS A 55 -8.42 16.73 -4.72
C LYS A 55 -8.01 15.55 -5.60
N ASP A 56 -7.18 15.78 -6.59
CA ASP A 56 -6.79 14.78 -7.59
C ASP A 56 -5.43 14.10 -7.28
N TRP A 57 -4.85 14.31 -6.09
CA TRP A 57 -3.54 13.74 -5.74
C TRP A 57 -3.51 12.20 -5.87
N VAL A 58 -4.63 11.53 -5.62
CA VAL A 58 -4.77 10.07 -5.78
C VAL A 58 -4.49 9.59 -7.20
N LYS A 59 -4.65 10.46 -8.21
CA LYS A 59 -4.35 10.16 -9.62
C LYS A 59 -2.86 9.95 -9.92
N MET A 60 -1.98 10.23 -8.94
CA MET A 60 -0.55 9.88 -9.05
C MET A 60 -0.30 8.36 -8.96
N HIS A 61 -1.27 7.59 -8.45
CA HIS A 61 -1.16 6.15 -8.40
C HIS A 61 -1.31 5.56 -9.80
N THR A 62 -0.34 4.76 -10.19
CA THR A 62 -0.29 4.11 -11.49
C THR A 62 0.02 2.63 -11.36
N ILE A 63 -0.40 1.85 -12.33
CA ILE A 63 -0.11 0.42 -12.39
C ILE A 63 1.32 0.24 -12.93
N LYS A 64 2.14 -0.56 -12.23
CA LYS A 64 3.46 -0.96 -12.75
C LYS A 64 3.29 -1.89 -13.95
N SER A 65 4.05 -1.63 -15.01
CA SER A 65 4.02 -2.42 -16.25
C SER A 65 4.25 -3.91 -15.96
N GLY A 66 3.51 -4.77 -16.65
CA GLY A 66 3.61 -6.22 -16.55
C GLY A 66 3.02 -6.87 -15.29
N THR A 67 2.70 -6.07 -14.24
CA THR A 67 2.17 -6.64 -12.99
C THR A 67 0.79 -7.25 -13.19
N VAL A 68 -0.07 -6.62 -13.98
CA VAL A 68 -1.44 -7.14 -14.26
C VAL A 68 -1.38 -8.46 -15.04
N GLU A 69 -0.47 -8.57 -16.00
CA GLU A 69 -0.25 -9.80 -16.77
C GLU A 69 0.23 -10.92 -15.84
N PHE A 70 1.14 -10.62 -14.93
CA PHE A 70 1.60 -11.59 -13.94
C PHE A 70 0.46 -12.06 -13.02
N LEU A 71 -0.38 -11.17 -12.53
CA LEU A 71 -1.57 -11.57 -11.75
C LEU A 71 -2.51 -12.48 -12.57
N LYS A 72 -2.74 -12.18 -13.86
CA LYS A 72 -3.55 -13.03 -14.75
C LYS A 72 -2.93 -14.42 -14.94
N GLU A 73 -1.63 -14.51 -15.07
CA GLU A 73 -0.91 -15.79 -15.17
C GLU A 73 -1.10 -16.64 -13.91
N LEU A 74 -0.91 -16.04 -12.73
CA LEU A 74 -1.15 -16.73 -11.45
C LEU A 74 -2.61 -17.17 -11.29
N LYS A 75 -3.58 -16.32 -11.67
CA LYS A 75 -5.00 -16.72 -11.68
C LYS A 75 -5.29 -17.90 -12.60
N LYS A 76 -4.69 -17.97 -13.79
CA LYS A 76 -4.83 -19.12 -14.72
C LYS A 76 -4.26 -20.42 -14.13
N GLN A 77 -3.25 -20.31 -13.26
CA GLN A 77 -2.66 -21.45 -12.54
C GLN A 77 -3.48 -21.87 -11.30
N GLY A 78 -4.59 -21.17 -11.01
CA GLY A 78 -5.48 -21.48 -9.89
C GLY A 78 -5.20 -20.74 -8.60
N PHE A 79 -4.19 -19.85 -8.57
CA PHE A 79 -3.89 -19.09 -7.37
C PHE A 79 -4.99 -18.08 -7.03
N LYS A 80 -5.21 -17.88 -5.73
CA LYS A 80 -6.02 -16.79 -5.20
C LYS A 80 -5.15 -15.55 -5.00
N ILE A 81 -5.70 -14.38 -5.33
CA ILE A 81 -5.00 -13.11 -5.25
C ILE A 81 -5.69 -12.22 -4.22
N TYR A 82 -4.95 -11.82 -3.21
CA TYR A 82 -5.44 -10.94 -2.15
C TYR A 82 -4.59 -9.67 -2.06
N ILE A 83 -5.21 -8.57 -1.68
CA ILE A 83 -4.51 -7.31 -1.41
C ILE A 83 -4.35 -7.13 0.09
N LEU A 84 -3.13 -6.79 0.53
CA LEU A 84 -2.84 -6.32 1.89
C LEU A 84 -2.10 -4.98 1.78
N SER A 85 -2.80 -3.88 2.05
CA SER A 85 -2.27 -2.55 1.75
C SER A 85 -2.49 -1.53 2.86
N ASN A 86 -1.44 -0.73 3.11
CA ASN A 86 -1.58 0.53 3.83
C ASN A 86 -2.05 1.58 2.83
N LEU A 87 -3.27 2.03 2.96
CA LEU A 87 -3.83 3.09 2.13
C LEU A 87 -5.07 3.70 2.78
N SER A 88 -5.27 4.98 2.52
CA SER A 88 -6.44 5.73 2.96
C SER A 88 -7.70 5.34 2.18
N GLU A 89 -8.86 5.68 2.74
CA GLU A 89 -10.16 5.50 2.07
C GLU A 89 -10.21 6.22 0.70
N ASP A 90 -9.65 7.44 0.62
CA ASP A 90 -9.60 8.21 -0.63
C ASP A 90 -8.78 7.48 -1.70
N THR A 91 -7.63 6.91 -1.31
CA THR A 91 -6.79 6.11 -2.21
C THR A 91 -7.51 4.85 -2.66
N TYR A 92 -8.15 4.13 -1.73
CA TYR A 92 -8.92 2.93 -2.07
C TYR A 92 -10.02 3.20 -3.08
N LYS A 93 -10.83 4.24 -2.86
CA LYS A 93 -11.91 4.64 -3.79
C LYS A 93 -11.41 4.91 -5.21
N PHE A 94 -10.18 5.39 -5.34
CA PHE A 94 -9.58 5.63 -6.64
C PHE A 94 -8.99 4.36 -7.26
N VAL A 95 -8.12 3.64 -6.53
CA VAL A 95 -7.39 2.49 -7.09
C VAL A 95 -8.29 1.27 -7.32
N SER A 96 -9.38 1.14 -6.54
CA SER A 96 -10.35 0.05 -6.72
C SER A 96 -11.08 0.09 -8.08
N GLN A 97 -11.01 1.22 -8.79
CA GLN A 97 -11.53 1.35 -10.14
C GLN A 97 -10.59 0.79 -11.23
N PHE A 98 -9.36 0.42 -10.88
CA PHE A 98 -8.43 -0.15 -11.84
C PHE A 98 -8.83 -1.58 -12.23
N ASN A 99 -8.70 -1.88 -13.51
CA ASN A 99 -9.12 -3.16 -14.08
C ASN A 99 -8.49 -4.40 -13.44
N PHE A 100 -7.33 -4.25 -12.78
CA PHE A 100 -6.69 -5.38 -12.11
C PHE A 100 -7.48 -5.89 -10.90
N PHE A 101 -8.33 -5.06 -10.29
CA PHE A 101 -9.22 -5.50 -9.21
C PHE A 101 -10.20 -6.61 -9.65
N ASN A 102 -10.47 -6.76 -10.94
CA ASN A 102 -11.27 -7.87 -11.48
C ASN A 102 -10.59 -9.24 -11.30
N PHE A 103 -9.31 -9.27 -11.00
CA PHE A 103 -8.53 -10.51 -10.76
C PHE A 103 -8.26 -10.76 -9.27
N VAL A 104 -8.72 -9.87 -8.38
CA VAL A 104 -8.51 -9.92 -6.93
C VAL A 104 -9.66 -10.67 -6.28
N ASP A 105 -9.35 -11.66 -5.44
CA ASP A 105 -10.34 -12.45 -4.70
C ASP A 105 -10.77 -11.78 -3.38
N GLY A 106 -10.07 -10.73 -2.97
CA GLY A 106 -10.39 -9.94 -1.78
C GLY A 106 -9.19 -9.18 -1.23
N GLY A 107 -9.35 -8.58 -0.05
CA GLY A 107 -8.25 -7.84 0.56
C GLY A 107 -8.52 -7.37 1.99
N ILE A 108 -7.47 -6.84 2.58
CA ILE A 108 -7.45 -6.12 3.85
C ILE A 108 -6.78 -4.76 3.59
N TYR A 109 -7.41 -3.72 4.05
CA TYR A 109 -6.97 -2.34 3.88
C TYR A 109 -6.84 -1.67 5.24
N SER A 110 -5.75 -0.96 5.46
CA SER A 110 -5.43 -0.38 6.77
C SER A 110 -6.50 0.59 7.27
N TYR A 111 -7.11 1.37 6.37
CA TYR A 111 -8.15 2.33 6.76
C TYR A 111 -9.41 1.68 7.34
N GLU A 112 -9.71 0.42 6.98
CA GLU A 112 -10.87 -0.31 7.50
C GLU A 112 -10.63 -0.87 8.91
N LEU A 113 -9.40 -1.30 9.19
CA LEU A 113 -9.04 -1.95 10.45
C LEU A 113 -8.34 -1.02 11.44
N HIS A 114 -7.95 0.17 11.01
CA HIS A 114 -7.11 1.11 11.77
C HIS A 114 -5.75 0.51 12.17
N ILE A 115 -5.25 -0.45 11.38
CA ILE A 115 -3.98 -1.15 11.58
C ILE A 115 -3.17 -1.06 10.30
N CYS A 116 -1.89 -0.67 10.40
CA CYS A 116 -0.96 -0.62 9.26
C CYS A 116 0.10 -1.71 9.35
N LYS A 117 0.55 -2.23 8.20
CA LYS A 117 1.83 -2.92 8.12
C LYS A 117 2.93 -1.97 8.63
N PRO A 118 3.94 -2.44 9.35
CA PRO A 118 4.34 -3.84 9.59
C PRO A 118 3.73 -4.50 10.84
N ASP A 119 2.65 -3.97 11.44
CA ASP A 119 1.99 -4.61 12.57
C ASP A 119 1.52 -6.01 12.17
N LYS A 120 1.92 -7.02 12.96
CA LYS A 120 1.60 -8.42 12.69
C LYS A 120 0.11 -8.72 12.67
N GLU A 121 -0.69 -7.92 13.37
CA GLU A 121 -2.12 -8.13 13.47
C GLU A 121 -2.84 -8.00 12.12
N ILE A 122 -2.38 -7.10 11.23
CA ILE A 122 -3.02 -6.95 9.92
C ILE A 122 -2.84 -8.20 9.03
N TYR A 123 -1.68 -8.89 9.15
CA TYR A 123 -1.43 -10.14 8.43
C TYR A 123 -2.30 -11.28 8.98
N LYS A 124 -2.40 -11.40 10.32
CA LYS A 124 -3.28 -12.39 10.96
C LYS A 124 -4.72 -12.19 10.53
N LYS A 125 -5.20 -10.95 10.47
CA LYS A 125 -6.55 -10.63 9.98
C LYS A 125 -6.77 -11.07 8.53
N LEU A 126 -5.75 -10.98 7.67
CA LEU A 126 -5.83 -11.49 6.30
C LEU A 126 -5.94 -13.02 6.30
N LEU A 127 -5.05 -13.71 7.03
CA LEU A 127 -5.05 -15.18 7.11
C LEU A 127 -6.38 -15.70 7.66
N GLU A 128 -6.88 -15.12 8.75
CA GLU A 128 -8.16 -15.47 9.37
C GLU A 128 -9.34 -15.24 8.42
N LYS A 129 -9.43 -14.04 7.82
CA LYS A 129 -10.58 -13.64 6.98
C LYS A 129 -10.79 -14.57 5.79
N TYR A 130 -9.69 -15.05 5.21
CA TYR A 130 -9.72 -15.84 3.99
C TYR A 130 -9.34 -17.32 4.22
N ASN A 131 -9.20 -17.74 5.48
CA ASN A 131 -8.81 -19.09 5.89
C ASN A 131 -7.54 -19.56 5.17
N LEU A 132 -6.48 -18.73 5.23
CA LEU A 132 -5.21 -19.00 4.56
C LEU A 132 -4.20 -19.62 5.52
N GLU A 133 -3.47 -20.64 5.05
CA GLU A 133 -2.31 -21.16 5.74
C GLU A 133 -1.08 -20.29 5.44
N ALA A 134 -0.39 -19.84 6.49
CA ALA A 134 0.75 -18.92 6.34
C ALA A 134 1.83 -19.50 5.41
N LYS A 135 2.22 -20.78 5.58
CA LYS A 135 3.24 -21.44 4.76
C LYS A 135 2.82 -21.72 3.30
N GLU A 136 1.53 -21.63 2.99
CA GLU A 136 0.99 -21.74 1.62
C GLU A 136 0.71 -20.37 1.00
N THR A 137 1.01 -19.30 1.74
CA THR A 137 0.80 -17.93 1.32
C THR A 137 2.11 -17.27 0.91
N ILE A 138 2.13 -16.61 -0.25
CA ILE A 138 3.23 -15.78 -0.70
C ILE A 138 2.82 -14.31 -0.54
N PHE A 139 3.62 -13.54 0.21
CA PHE A 139 3.43 -12.10 0.38
C PHE A 139 4.52 -11.33 -0.37
N ILE A 140 4.11 -10.35 -1.17
CA ILE A 140 5.03 -9.55 -1.99
C ILE A 140 4.84 -8.08 -1.63
N ASP A 141 5.91 -7.43 -1.17
CA ASP A 141 5.89 -6.02 -0.75
C ASP A 141 7.27 -5.39 -1.00
N ASP A 142 7.37 -4.08 -1.22
CA ASP A 142 8.63 -3.39 -1.46
C ASP A 142 9.31 -2.93 -0.15
N ILE A 143 8.60 -2.90 0.97
CA ILE A 143 9.10 -2.44 2.26
C ILE A 143 9.65 -3.61 3.07
N PHE A 144 10.94 -3.54 3.41
CA PHE A 144 11.65 -4.60 4.13
C PHE A 144 11.00 -4.97 5.49
N ASP A 145 10.54 -3.98 6.27
CA ASP A 145 9.92 -4.23 7.57
C ASP A 145 8.60 -5.02 7.41
N ASN A 146 7.86 -4.80 6.32
CA ASN A 146 6.66 -5.57 6.00
C ASN A 146 7.00 -7.03 5.70
N ILE A 147 8.07 -7.26 4.94
CA ILE A 147 8.58 -8.60 4.62
C ILE A 147 9.03 -9.34 5.89
N LYS A 148 9.77 -8.65 6.76
CA LYS A 148 10.22 -9.20 8.04
C LYS A 148 9.04 -9.67 8.89
N SER A 149 8.03 -8.81 9.06
CA SER A 149 6.84 -9.15 9.87
C SER A 149 6.04 -10.33 9.30
N ALA A 150 5.92 -10.43 7.98
CA ALA A 150 5.27 -11.57 7.33
C ALA A 150 6.04 -12.88 7.55
N ASN A 151 7.37 -12.87 7.37
CA ASN A 151 8.23 -14.02 7.62
C ASN A 151 8.15 -14.51 9.09
N GLU A 152 8.09 -13.59 10.05
CA GLU A 152 7.96 -13.93 11.48
C GLU A 152 6.62 -14.62 11.81
N LEU A 153 5.65 -14.56 10.90
CA LEU A 153 4.37 -15.28 10.97
C LEU A 153 4.36 -16.59 10.15
N GLY A 154 5.48 -16.94 9.52
CA GLY A 154 5.60 -18.13 8.68
C GLY A 154 5.04 -17.96 7.26
N ILE A 155 4.73 -16.73 6.83
CA ILE A 155 4.33 -16.42 5.45
C ILE A 155 5.59 -16.37 4.58
N ASN A 156 5.54 -16.96 3.38
CA ASN A 156 6.65 -16.86 2.42
C ASN A 156 6.70 -15.43 1.83
N ALA A 157 7.56 -14.57 2.38
CA ALA A 157 7.59 -13.17 1.99
C ALA A 157 8.72 -12.86 1.02
N ILE A 158 8.40 -12.16 -0.08
CA ILE A 158 9.32 -11.77 -1.14
C ILE A 158 9.37 -10.24 -1.22
N GLN A 159 10.56 -9.66 -1.01
CA GLN A 159 10.72 -8.22 -1.23
C GLN A 159 10.66 -7.93 -2.74
N PHE A 160 9.78 -7.01 -3.12
CA PHE A 160 9.68 -6.55 -4.50
C PHE A 160 10.86 -5.64 -4.85
N THR A 161 11.62 -6.04 -5.82
CA THR A 161 12.71 -5.28 -6.44
C THR A 161 12.36 -4.99 -7.91
N THR A 162 12.35 -6.04 -8.72
CA THR A 162 11.88 -6.03 -10.11
C THR A 162 10.83 -7.13 -10.31
N LEU A 163 10.01 -6.99 -11.33
CA LEU A 163 9.01 -8.00 -11.66
C LEU A 163 9.64 -9.35 -12.02
N ASP A 164 10.77 -9.32 -12.72
CA ASP A 164 11.47 -10.54 -13.15
C ASP A 164 12.05 -11.32 -11.96
N GLU A 165 12.63 -10.63 -10.98
CA GLU A 165 13.11 -11.28 -9.75
C GLU A 165 11.96 -11.86 -8.93
N VAL A 166 10.83 -11.14 -8.83
CA VAL A 166 9.62 -11.64 -8.16
C VAL A 166 9.12 -12.90 -8.85
N ARG A 167 9.01 -12.91 -10.18
CA ARG A 167 8.59 -14.09 -10.96
C ARG A 167 9.50 -15.29 -10.70
N GLN A 168 10.81 -15.10 -10.70
CA GLN A 168 11.78 -16.16 -10.41
C GLN A 168 11.58 -16.74 -9.01
N LYS A 169 11.45 -15.87 -7.98
CA LYS A 169 11.25 -16.30 -6.60
C LYS A 169 9.91 -17.00 -6.38
N VAL A 170 8.85 -16.51 -6.99
CA VAL A 170 7.53 -17.17 -6.93
C VAL A 170 7.62 -18.57 -7.56
N ASN A 171 8.23 -18.70 -8.74
CA ASN A 171 8.38 -20.00 -9.41
C ASN A 171 9.22 -21.04 -8.62
N LEU A 172 10.02 -20.61 -7.65
CA LEU A 172 10.76 -21.51 -6.75
C LEU A 172 9.90 -22.00 -5.56
N LEU A 173 8.77 -21.35 -5.29
CA LEU A 173 7.90 -21.63 -4.16
C LEU A 173 6.64 -22.43 -4.54
N ILE A 174 6.35 -22.51 -5.84
CA ILE A 174 5.16 -23.18 -6.41
C ILE A 174 5.56 -24.43 -7.29
#